data_142de822513b90cd021edc7cc6d71b80
#
_entry.id   142de822513b90cd021edc7cc6d71b80
#
_cell.length_a   1.000
_cell.length_b   1.000
_cell.length_c   1.000
_cell.angle_alpha   90.00
_cell.angle_beta   90.00
_cell.angle_gamma   90.00
#
_symmetry.space_group_name_H-M   'P 1'
#
loop_
_entity.id
_entity.type
_entity.pdbx_description
1 polymer ?
#
loop_
_entity_poly.entity_id
_entity_poly.type
_entity_poly.pdbx_seq_one_letter_code
_entity_poly.pdbx_strand_id
1 'polypeptide(L)'
;MSAALSRVVCIIPAKDEEARIAATVGAARDLPGVELVIVCDDGSSDGTAQHAGAAGAIVVSHKRNRGKAAAVESAVNALGVLEQRDSRLEAGTLLLLDADLGESAANCAPLINPVVTGAADLTIAVLPAQQTADGSAAGGFGLVMTTASRGIAELTGWTPRAPLSGQRCLTRRVFELASPLAAGWGMEVGMTIDVLRAGLRIEEIEIDLRHRATGTDLSSQLHRAKQLRDVSRALAARGAVSGLVKRIRSGR
;
A
#
# COMPACT_ATOMS: atom_id res chain seq x y z
N MET A 1 13.91 -30.86 3.19
CA MET A 1 14.19 -29.59 3.86
C MET A 1 12.85 -28.86 4.00
N SER A 2 12.30 -28.83 5.23
CA SER A 2 11.08 -28.08 5.53
C SER A 2 11.37 -26.60 5.24
N ALA A 3 10.70 -26.03 4.27
CA ALA A 3 10.71 -24.58 4.09
C ALA A 3 10.16 -23.99 5.40
N ALA A 4 11.01 -23.33 6.17
CA ALA A 4 10.54 -22.51 7.27
C ALA A 4 9.49 -21.58 6.66
N LEU A 5 8.24 -21.69 7.11
CA LEU A 5 7.15 -20.81 6.68
C LEU A 5 7.67 -19.38 6.87
N SER A 6 7.81 -18.65 5.78
CA SER A 6 8.28 -17.28 5.85
C SER A 6 7.29 -16.50 6.70
N ARG A 7 7.76 -15.96 7.84
CA ARG A 7 6.93 -15.18 8.74
C ARG A 7 6.43 -13.93 8.07
N VAL A 8 5.16 -13.67 8.24
CA VAL A 8 4.49 -12.50 7.72
C VAL A 8 4.24 -11.50 8.84
N VAL A 9 4.64 -10.26 8.65
CA VAL A 9 4.27 -9.15 9.53
C VAL A 9 3.34 -8.22 8.78
N CYS A 10 2.17 -7.98 9.36
CA CYS A 10 1.20 -7.04 8.79
C CYS A 10 1.50 -5.62 9.29
N ILE A 11 1.59 -4.67 8.37
CA ILE A 11 1.85 -3.25 8.60
C ILE A 11 0.62 -2.46 8.21
N ILE A 12 0.06 -1.70 9.14
CA ILE A 12 -1.16 -0.93 8.95
C ILE A 12 -0.89 0.54 9.30
N PRO A 13 -0.68 1.43 8.33
CA PRO A 13 -0.71 2.87 8.57
C PRO A 13 -2.14 3.31 8.83
N ALA A 14 -2.38 4.01 9.93
CA ALA A 14 -3.71 4.42 10.36
C ALA A 14 -3.77 5.91 10.69
N LYS A 15 -4.90 6.56 10.36
CA LYS A 15 -5.20 7.92 10.80
C LYS A 15 -6.71 8.15 10.87
N ASP A 16 -7.19 8.47 12.08
CA ASP A 16 -8.61 8.75 12.35
C ASP A 16 -9.54 7.61 11.86
N GLU A 17 -9.22 6.36 12.29
CA GLU A 17 -9.93 5.12 11.91
C GLU A 17 -10.43 4.31 13.12
N GLU A 18 -10.76 4.98 14.24
CA GLU A 18 -11.21 4.32 15.48
C GLU A 18 -12.36 3.35 15.28
N ALA A 19 -13.27 3.66 14.33
CA ALA A 19 -14.46 2.85 14.07
C ALA A 19 -14.17 1.49 13.41
N ARG A 20 -13.00 1.32 12.77
CA ARG A 20 -12.70 0.15 11.96
C ARG A 20 -11.39 -0.54 12.31
N ILE A 21 -10.45 0.19 12.88
CA ILE A 21 -9.09 -0.32 13.11
C ILE A 21 -9.06 -1.61 13.92
N ALA A 22 -9.94 -1.75 14.93
CA ALA A 22 -10.00 -2.96 15.75
C ALA A 22 -10.41 -4.19 14.92
N ALA A 23 -11.42 -4.06 14.06
CA ALA A 23 -11.85 -5.14 13.17
C ALA A 23 -10.79 -5.46 12.11
N THR A 24 -10.13 -4.43 11.55
CA THR A 24 -9.02 -4.62 10.59
C THR A 24 -7.86 -5.37 11.23
N VAL A 25 -7.45 -5.00 12.44
CA VAL A 25 -6.37 -5.68 13.18
C VAL A 25 -6.76 -7.12 13.51
N GLY A 26 -7.99 -7.36 13.99
CA GLY A 26 -8.49 -8.70 14.28
C GLY A 26 -8.43 -9.60 13.05
N ALA A 27 -9.01 -9.16 11.93
CA ALA A 27 -9.00 -9.90 10.68
C ALA A 27 -7.58 -10.13 10.13
N ALA A 28 -6.67 -9.14 10.26
CA ALA A 28 -5.29 -9.28 9.83
C ALA A 28 -4.51 -10.31 10.65
N ARG A 29 -4.76 -10.41 11.96
CA ARG A 29 -4.12 -11.39 12.84
C ARG A 29 -4.51 -12.84 12.51
N ASP A 30 -5.71 -13.03 11.99
CA ASP A 30 -6.24 -14.34 11.63
C ASP A 30 -5.77 -14.80 10.23
N LEU A 31 -5.03 -13.96 9.48
CA LEU A 31 -4.50 -14.32 8.17
C LEU A 31 -3.40 -15.39 8.26
N PRO A 32 -3.33 -16.31 7.28
CA PRO A 32 -2.33 -17.37 7.27
C PRO A 32 -0.88 -16.85 7.35
N GLY A 33 -0.13 -17.31 8.35
CA GLY A 33 1.28 -16.98 8.52
C GLY A 33 1.56 -15.56 9.08
N VAL A 34 0.53 -14.77 9.38
CA VAL A 34 0.69 -13.48 10.07
C VAL A 34 0.96 -13.76 11.56
N GLU A 35 2.17 -13.43 12.00
CA GLU A 35 2.58 -13.61 13.38
C GLU A 35 2.50 -12.32 14.19
N LEU A 36 2.54 -11.17 13.52
CA LEU A 36 2.55 -9.87 14.14
C LEU A 36 1.80 -8.84 13.29
N VAL A 37 1.04 -7.99 13.96
CA VAL A 37 0.44 -6.79 13.35
C VAL A 37 1.04 -5.56 14.01
N ILE A 38 1.61 -4.66 13.22
CA ILE A 38 2.12 -3.36 13.65
C ILE A 38 1.27 -2.26 13.03
N VAL A 39 0.63 -1.48 13.86
CA VAL A 39 -0.12 -0.28 13.44
C VAL A 39 0.75 0.94 13.67
N CYS A 40 0.94 1.76 12.65
CA CYS A 40 1.47 3.11 12.85
C CYS A 40 0.33 4.12 12.83
N ASP A 41 0.00 4.64 13.99
CA ASP A 41 -0.94 5.74 14.16
C ASP A 41 -0.27 7.05 13.75
N ASP A 42 -0.67 7.60 12.61
CA ASP A 42 -0.07 8.81 12.02
C ASP A 42 -0.66 10.10 12.57
N GLY A 43 -0.70 10.20 13.91
CA GLY A 43 -1.17 11.38 14.63
C GLY A 43 -2.68 11.53 14.57
N SER A 44 -3.43 10.47 14.87
CA SER A 44 -4.89 10.52 14.99
C SER A 44 -5.33 11.42 16.15
N SER A 45 -6.52 11.98 15.99
CA SER A 45 -7.18 12.79 17.01
C SER A 45 -8.27 12.03 17.78
N ASP A 46 -8.56 10.80 17.36
CA ASP A 46 -9.57 9.89 17.90
C ASP A 46 -8.93 8.70 18.66
N GLY A 47 -9.72 7.67 18.98
CA GLY A 47 -9.30 6.46 19.68
C GLY A 47 -8.53 5.43 18.86
N THR A 48 -8.07 5.76 17.63
CA THR A 48 -7.42 4.81 16.71
C THR A 48 -6.29 4.00 17.37
N ALA A 49 -5.33 4.66 17.99
CA ALA A 49 -4.18 3.99 18.64
C ALA A 49 -4.60 3.05 19.77
N GLN A 50 -5.56 3.50 20.59
CA GLN A 50 -6.08 2.71 21.72
C GLN A 50 -6.80 1.45 21.23
N HIS A 51 -7.66 1.58 20.22
CA HIS A 51 -8.43 0.47 19.66
C HIS A 51 -7.53 -0.53 18.94
N ALA A 52 -6.50 -0.06 18.21
CA ALA A 52 -5.50 -0.93 17.59
C ALA A 52 -4.74 -1.76 18.63
N GLY A 53 -4.27 -1.14 19.71
CA GLY A 53 -3.58 -1.83 20.79
C GLY A 53 -4.48 -2.83 21.53
N ALA A 54 -5.72 -2.46 21.83
CA ALA A 54 -6.71 -3.35 22.44
C ALA A 54 -7.04 -4.56 21.57
N ALA A 55 -6.99 -4.43 20.22
CA ALA A 55 -7.15 -5.52 19.27
C ALA A 55 -5.88 -6.41 19.14
N GLY A 56 -4.79 -6.08 19.82
CA GLY A 56 -3.56 -6.88 19.90
C GLY A 56 -2.48 -6.49 18.89
N ALA A 57 -2.55 -5.30 18.30
CA ALA A 57 -1.45 -4.77 17.50
C ALA A 57 -0.35 -4.15 18.38
N ILE A 58 0.89 -4.19 17.91
CA ILE A 58 1.93 -3.28 18.39
C ILE A 58 1.68 -1.92 17.76
N VAL A 59 1.60 -0.87 18.58
CA VAL A 59 1.29 0.47 18.10
C VAL A 59 2.53 1.36 18.16
N VAL A 60 2.82 2.02 17.03
CA VAL A 60 3.80 3.11 16.90
C VAL A 60 3.01 4.38 16.64
N SER A 61 3.24 5.45 17.42
CA SER A 61 2.48 6.69 17.24
C SER A 61 3.36 7.85 16.84
N HIS A 62 2.94 8.59 15.81
CA HIS A 62 3.51 9.89 15.46
C HIS A 62 2.84 11.01 16.26
N LYS A 63 3.61 12.00 16.66
CA LYS A 63 3.07 13.20 17.32
C LYS A 63 2.18 14.06 16.41
N ARG A 64 2.30 13.91 15.11
CA ARG A 64 1.56 14.64 14.06
C ARG A 64 1.54 13.82 12.77
N ASN A 65 0.59 14.11 11.89
CA ASN A 65 0.52 13.48 10.57
C ASN A 65 1.80 13.71 9.75
N ARG A 66 2.42 12.63 9.30
CA ARG A 66 3.61 12.58 8.44
C ARG A 66 3.33 11.93 7.09
N GLY A 67 2.15 11.35 6.93
CA GLY A 67 1.68 10.67 5.73
C GLY A 67 1.96 9.16 5.72
N LYS A 68 1.19 8.44 4.88
CA LYS A 68 1.16 6.98 4.80
C LYS A 68 2.56 6.35 4.64
N ALA A 69 3.38 6.87 3.72
CA ALA A 69 4.73 6.35 3.49
C ALA A 69 5.59 6.41 4.77
N ALA A 70 5.59 7.55 5.47
CA ALA A 70 6.34 7.70 6.71
C ALA A 70 5.80 6.80 7.83
N ALA A 71 4.48 6.54 7.86
CA ALA A 71 3.88 5.62 8.81
C ALA A 71 4.31 4.17 8.53
N VAL A 72 4.32 3.74 7.26
CA VAL A 72 4.81 2.43 6.87
C VAL A 72 6.29 2.27 7.24
N GLU A 73 7.14 3.25 6.90
CA GLU A 73 8.58 3.23 7.26
C GLU A 73 8.79 3.15 8.77
N SER A 74 8.03 3.93 9.55
CA SER A 74 8.14 3.91 11.01
C SER A 74 7.72 2.56 11.60
N ALA A 75 6.69 1.92 11.08
CA ALA A 75 6.28 0.58 11.51
C ALA A 75 7.33 -0.48 11.16
N VAL A 76 7.92 -0.43 9.95
CA VAL A 76 9.00 -1.36 9.56
C VAL A 76 10.28 -1.12 10.35
N ASN A 77 10.60 0.13 10.67
CA ASN A 77 11.73 0.45 11.56
C ASN A 77 11.50 -0.11 12.98
N ALA A 78 10.28 -0.02 13.50
CA ALA A 78 9.93 -0.63 14.79
C ALA A 78 10.06 -2.15 14.74
N LEU A 79 9.64 -2.79 13.64
CA LEU A 79 9.89 -4.22 13.42
C LEU A 79 11.37 -4.55 13.50
N GLY A 80 12.25 -3.79 12.82
CA GLY A 80 13.70 -3.99 12.89
C GLY A 80 14.26 -3.91 14.32
N VAL A 81 13.73 -3.03 15.17
CA VAL A 81 14.11 -2.98 16.60
C VAL A 81 13.65 -4.24 17.36
N LEU A 82 12.46 -4.76 17.05
CA LEU A 82 11.97 -6.01 17.65
C LEU A 82 12.81 -7.21 17.23
N GLU A 83 13.15 -7.30 15.94
CA GLU A 83 13.99 -8.36 15.37
C GLU A 83 15.40 -8.39 15.99
N GLN A 84 15.99 -7.22 16.28
CA GLN A 84 17.27 -7.13 16.98
C GLN A 84 17.21 -7.68 18.41
N ARG A 85 16.05 -7.61 19.07
CA ARG A 85 15.84 -8.14 20.42
C ARG A 85 15.50 -9.63 20.43
N ASP A 86 14.83 -10.09 19.40
CA ASP A 86 14.45 -11.49 19.24
C ASP A 86 14.50 -11.87 17.74
N SER A 87 15.59 -12.55 17.36
CA SER A 87 15.79 -13.02 15.96
C SER A 87 14.69 -13.97 15.47
N ARG A 88 13.91 -14.57 16.38
CA ARG A 88 12.74 -15.37 16.00
C ARG A 88 11.64 -14.55 15.37
N LEU A 89 11.67 -13.22 15.50
CA LEU A 89 10.72 -12.30 14.87
C LEU A 89 11.15 -11.85 13.46
N GLU A 90 12.31 -12.31 12.96
CA GLU A 90 12.80 -11.94 11.63
C GLU A 90 11.77 -12.30 10.57
N ALA A 91 11.20 -11.27 9.94
CA ALA A 91 10.16 -11.40 8.94
C ALA A 91 10.71 -11.25 7.53
N GLY A 92 10.61 -12.32 6.74
CA GLY A 92 10.94 -12.28 5.31
C GLY A 92 9.88 -11.59 4.45
N THR A 93 8.64 -11.49 4.97
CA THR A 93 7.47 -11.03 4.23
C THR A 93 6.72 -9.96 5.00
N LEU A 94 6.34 -8.88 4.31
CA LEU A 94 5.53 -7.80 4.83
C LEU A 94 4.18 -7.76 4.10
N LEU A 95 3.09 -7.66 4.86
CA LEU A 95 1.74 -7.44 4.33
C LEU A 95 1.31 -6.03 4.67
N LEU A 96 1.12 -5.18 3.68
CA LEU A 96 0.63 -3.82 3.84
C LEU A 96 -0.88 -3.81 3.66
N LEU A 97 -1.62 -3.29 4.63
CA LEU A 97 -3.08 -3.14 4.59
C LEU A 97 -3.49 -1.72 4.98
N ASP A 98 -4.56 -1.22 4.39
CA ASP A 98 -5.19 0.02 4.81
C ASP A 98 -6.01 -0.20 6.11
N ALA A 99 -6.11 0.83 6.96
CA ALA A 99 -6.72 0.73 8.28
C ALA A 99 -8.27 0.63 8.26
N ASP A 100 -8.89 0.99 7.13
CA ASP A 100 -10.35 1.09 6.98
C ASP A 100 -11.03 -0.16 6.39
N LEU A 101 -10.30 -1.27 6.26
CA LEU A 101 -10.81 -2.51 5.67
C LEU A 101 -11.84 -3.24 6.54
N GLY A 102 -11.78 -3.07 7.87
CA GLY A 102 -12.60 -3.82 8.80
C GLY A 102 -12.42 -5.34 8.62
N GLU A 103 -13.51 -6.10 8.73
CA GLU A 103 -13.50 -7.57 8.56
C GLU A 103 -13.08 -8.02 7.15
N SER A 104 -13.23 -7.15 6.12
CA SER A 104 -12.83 -7.51 4.76
C SER A 104 -11.31 -7.68 4.60
N ALA A 105 -10.50 -7.26 5.57
CA ALA A 105 -9.07 -7.55 5.61
C ALA A 105 -8.76 -9.06 5.55
N ALA A 106 -9.67 -9.92 6.03
CA ALA A 106 -9.56 -11.38 5.90
C ALA A 106 -9.46 -11.85 4.45
N ASN A 107 -10.04 -11.12 3.50
CA ASN A 107 -9.99 -11.44 2.08
C ASN A 107 -8.60 -11.21 1.45
N CYS A 108 -7.65 -10.61 2.20
CA CYS A 108 -6.28 -10.40 1.73
C CYS A 108 -5.39 -11.67 1.81
N ALA A 109 -5.90 -12.77 2.34
CA ALA A 109 -5.15 -14.05 2.42
C ALA A 109 -4.49 -14.47 1.09
N PRO A 110 -5.12 -14.35 -0.10
CA PRO A 110 -4.51 -14.74 -1.37
C PRO A 110 -3.24 -13.98 -1.73
N LEU A 111 -3.02 -12.76 -1.18
CA LEU A 111 -1.79 -12.00 -1.44
C LEU A 111 -0.53 -12.66 -0.86
N ILE A 112 -0.67 -13.46 0.18
CA ILE A 112 0.46 -13.94 0.99
C ILE A 112 1.19 -15.09 0.30
N ASN A 113 0.45 -16.09 -0.15
CA ASN A 113 1.04 -17.34 -0.63
C ASN A 113 2.05 -17.18 -1.78
N PRO A 114 1.81 -16.38 -2.84
CA PRO A 114 2.80 -16.24 -3.92
C PRO A 114 4.13 -15.63 -3.44
N VAL A 115 4.10 -14.74 -2.44
CA VAL A 115 5.31 -14.14 -1.89
C VAL A 115 6.04 -15.12 -0.99
N VAL A 116 5.33 -15.81 -0.10
CA VAL A 116 5.93 -16.78 0.83
C VAL A 116 6.55 -17.96 0.11
N THR A 117 5.95 -18.42 -0.99
CA THR A 117 6.47 -19.52 -1.81
C THR A 117 7.55 -19.08 -2.80
N GLY A 118 7.79 -17.77 -2.92
CA GLY A 118 8.75 -17.21 -3.87
C GLY A 118 8.26 -17.26 -5.32
N ALA A 119 6.96 -17.38 -5.58
CA ALA A 119 6.39 -17.26 -6.92
C ALA A 119 6.37 -15.81 -7.40
N ALA A 120 6.11 -14.86 -6.49
CA ALA A 120 6.20 -13.42 -6.71
C ALA A 120 7.07 -12.75 -5.65
N ASP A 121 7.60 -11.57 -5.96
CA ASP A 121 8.34 -10.75 -5.01
C ASP A 121 7.44 -9.65 -4.40
N LEU A 122 6.38 -9.29 -5.13
CA LEU A 122 5.32 -8.35 -4.73
C LEU A 122 3.97 -8.84 -5.28
N THR A 123 2.95 -8.89 -4.44
CA THR A 123 1.56 -9.03 -4.88
C THR A 123 0.79 -7.74 -4.62
N ILE A 124 -0.17 -7.42 -5.50
CA ILE A 124 -1.02 -6.23 -5.45
C ILE A 124 -2.48 -6.66 -5.54
N ALA A 125 -3.30 -6.21 -4.60
CA ALA A 125 -4.74 -6.45 -4.65
C ALA A 125 -5.40 -5.65 -5.78
N VAL A 126 -6.16 -6.33 -6.62
CA VAL A 126 -7.06 -5.71 -7.60
C VAL A 126 -8.47 -5.82 -7.06
N LEU A 127 -9.10 -4.70 -6.84
CA LEU A 127 -10.51 -4.67 -6.42
C LEU A 127 -11.41 -4.89 -7.64
N PRO A 128 -12.51 -5.61 -7.48
CA PRO A 128 -13.54 -5.68 -8.51
C PRO A 128 -13.97 -4.27 -8.91
N ALA A 129 -14.21 -4.06 -10.19
CA ALA A 129 -14.70 -2.77 -10.67
C ALA A 129 -15.98 -2.40 -9.91
N GLN A 130 -15.91 -1.42 -9.02
CA GLN A 130 -17.09 -0.89 -8.36
C GLN A 130 -17.92 -0.17 -9.42
N GLN A 131 -18.99 -0.80 -9.86
CA GLN A 131 -20.02 -0.14 -10.66
C GLN A 131 -20.72 0.86 -9.75
N THR A 132 -20.59 2.15 -10.04
CA THR A 132 -21.50 3.14 -9.50
C THR A 132 -22.92 2.77 -9.96
N ALA A 133 -23.93 3.02 -9.12
CA ALA A 133 -25.33 2.63 -9.39
C ALA A 133 -25.89 3.17 -10.72
N ASP A 134 -25.17 4.09 -11.38
CA ASP A 134 -25.50 4.69 -12.69
C ASP A 134 -24.56 4.26 -13.82
N GLY A 135 -23.66 3.29 -13.59
CA GLY A 135 -22.75 2.78 -14.62
C GLY A 135 -21.65 3.74 -15.05
N SER A 136 -21.51 4.92 -14.43
CA SER A 136 -20.45 5.87 -14.74
C SER A 136 -19.18 5.54 -13.94
N ALA A 137 -18.02 5.55 -14.61
CA ALA A 137 -16.74 5.53 -13.92
C ALA A 137 -16.65 6.79 -13.05
N ALA A 138 -16.44 6.63 -11.73
CA ALA A 138 -16.38 7.72 -10.77
C ALA A 138 -15.43 8.82 -11.26
N GLY A 139 -16.00 9.97 -11.68
CA GLY A 139 -15.26 11.05 -12.32
C GLY A 139 -14.14 11.58 -11.41
N GLY A 140 -12.95 11.76 -11.97
CA GLY A 140 -11.76 12.30 -11.29
C GLY A 140 -10.81 11.25 -10.71
N PHE A 141 -11.28 10.15 -10.14
CA PHE A 141 -10.43 9.02 -9.75
C PHE A 141 -9.83 8.34 -11.00
N GLY A 142 -10.58 8.28 -12.10
CA GLY A 142 -10.11 7.78 -13.38
C GLY A 142 -8.88 8.50 -13.92
N LEU A 143 -8.75 9.83 -13.73
CA LEU A 143 -7.58 10.59 -14.19
C LEU A 143 -6.32 10.21 -13.42
N VAL A 144 -6.40 10.08 -12.09
CA VAL A 144 -5.25 9.69 -11.26
C VAL A 144 -4.82 8.27 -11.59
N MET A 145 -5.77 7.34 -11.69
CA MET A 145 -5.53 5.95 -12.08
C MET A 145 -4.88 5.85 -13.47
N THR A 146 -5.44 6.56 -14.46
CA THR A 146 -4.91 6.57 -15.82
C THR A 146 -3.50 7.16 -15.87
N THR A 147 -3.24 8.24 -15.12
CA THR A 147 -1.90 8.86 -15.03
C THR A 147 -0.89 7.90 -14.41
N ALA A 148 -1.26 7.24 -13.32
CA ALA A 148 -0.40 6.27 -12.65
C ALA A 148 -0.13 5.06 -13.56
N SER A 149 -1.16 4.45 -14.14
CA SER A 149 -1.03 3.27 -15.00
C SER A 149 -0.20 3.56 -16.25
N ARG A 150 -0.48 4.69 -16.95
CA ARG A 150 0.31 5.10 -18.12
C ARG A 150 1.75 5.41 -17.78
N GLY A 151 1.99 6.10 -16.66
CA GLY A 151 3.34 6.44 -16.22
C GLY A 151 4.16 5.20 -15.86
N ILE A 152 3.58 4.22 -15.18
CA ILE A 152 4.22 2.94 -14.91
C ILE A 152 4.52 2.22 -16.23
N ALA A 153 3.54 2.11 -17.14
CA ALA A 153 3.71 1.45 -18.43
C ALA A 153 4.81 2.11 -19.29
N GLU A 154 4.89 3.44 -19.31
CA GLU A 154 5.94 4.19 -20.02
C GLU A 154 7.33 3.91 -19.47
N LEU A 155 7.46 3.73 -18.16
CA LEU A 155 8.76 3.55 -17.49
C LEU A 155 9.23 2.10 -17.41
N THR A 156 8.31 1.13 -17.51
CA THR A 156 8.60 -0.28 -17.22
C THR A 156 8.14 -1.25 -18.31
N GLY A 157 7.27 -0.81 -19.22
CA GLY A 157 6.62 -1.68 -20.22
C GLY A 157 5.45 -2.50 -19.66
N TRP A 158 5.16 -2.42 -18.34
CA TRP A 158 4.07 -3.17 -17.71
C TRP A 158 2.90 -2.27 -17.34
N THR A 159 1.68 -2.69 -17.69
CA THR A 159 0.46 -1.91 -17.43
C THR A 159 -0.30 -2.50 -16.23
N PRO A 160 -0.31 -1.82 -15.07
CA PRO A 160 -1.02 -2.28 -13.88
C PRO A 160 -2.54 -2.08 -14.01
N ARG A 161 -3.29 -3.02 -13.45
CA ARG A 161 -4.74 -2.92 -13.25
C ARG A 161 -5.08 -2.06 -12.01
N ALA A 162 -4.26 -2.15 -10.96
CA ALA A 162 -4.47 -1.47 -9.67
C ALA A 162 -3.24 -0.68 -9.20
N PRO A 163 -2.80 0.36 -9.95
CA PRO A 163 -1.55 1.09 -9.67
C PRO A 163 -1.52 1.80 -8.30
N LEU A 164 -2.68 2.09 -7.72
CA LEU A 164 -2.84 2.82 -6.46
C LEU A 164 -3.32 1.94 -5.30
N SER A 165 -3.40 0.62 -5.48
CA SER A 165 -3.82 -0.29 -4.42
C SER A 165 -2.81 -0.29 -3.28
N GLY A 166 -3.30 -0.04 -2.06
CA GLY A 166 -2.50 -0.04 -0.83
C GLY A 166 -2.34 -1.43 -0.22
N GLN A 167 -3.17 -2.40 -0.62
CA GLN A 167 -3.10 -3.77 -0.13
C GLN A 167 -2.07 -4.54 -0.95
N ARG A 168 -0.93 -4.83 -0.32
CA ARG A 168 0.23 -5.44 -0.96
C ARG A 168 0.90 -6.43 -0.03
N CYS A 169 1.36 -7.54 -0.57
CA CYS A 169 2.29 -8.41 0.14
C CYS A 169 3.62 -8.39 -0.60
N LEU A 170 4.73 -8.27 0.13
CA LEU A 170 6.05 -8.08 -0.47
C LEU A 170 7.15 -8.72 0.37
N THR A 171 8.24 -9.08 -0.30
CA THR A 171 9.45 -9.50 0.42
C THR A 171 10.12 -8.30 1.11
N ARG A 172 10.88 -8.56 2.17
CA ARG A 172 11.73 -7.55 2.82
C ARG A 172 12.63 -6.84 1.80
N ARG A 173 13.21 -7.59 0.87
CA ARG A 173 14.05 -7.06 -0.22
C ARG A 173 13.33 -6.01 -1.08
N VAL A 174 12.05 -6.23 -1.39
CA VAL A 174 11.24 -5.25 -2.13
C VAL A 174 11.08 -3.96 -1.33
N PHE A 175 10.80 -4.05 -0.02
CA PHE A 175 10.69 -2.88 0.84
C PHE A 175 12.00 -2.08 0.90
N GLU A 176 13.12 -2.76 1.10
CA GLU A 176 14.46 -2.13 1.14
C GLU A 176 14.81 -1.44 -0.18
N LEU A 177 14.52 -2.09 -1.32
CA LEU A 177 14.73 -1.53 -2.65
C LEU A 177 13.89 -0.27 -2.90
N ALA A 178 12.64 -0.24 -2.43
CA ALA A 178 11.73 0.89 -2.62
C ALA A 178 11.97 2.02 -1.60
N SER A 179 12.79 1.78 -0.58
CA SER A 179 13.08 2.78 0.46
C SER A 179 14.18 3.75 0.02
N PRO A 180 14.08 5.07 0.33
CA PRO A 180 12.96 5.70 1.00
C PRO A 180 11.69 5.75 0.14
N LEU A 181 10.54 5.46 0.75
CA LEU A 181 9.26 5.41 0.04
C LEU A 181 8.86 6.78 -0.51
N ALA A 182 8.31 6.81 -1.72
CA ALA A 182 7.78 8.05 -2.28
C ALA A 182 6.62 8.57 -1.43
N ALA A 183 6.56 9.88 -1.22
CA ALA A 183 5.59 10.48 -0.32
C ALA A 183 4.15 10.39 -0.86
N GLY A 184 3.19 10.33 0.06
CA GLY A 184 1.76 10.36 -0.22
C GLY A 184 1.32 9.21 -1.13
N TRP A 185 0.49 9.52 -2.12
CA TRP A 185 -0.03 8.59 -3.13
C TRP A 185 1.00 8.17 -4.19
N GLY A 186 2.22 8.66 -4.07
CA GLY A 186 3.34 8.22 -4.90
C GLY A 186 3.97 6.91 -4.41
N MET A 187 3.68 6.48 -3.19
CA MET A 187 4.28 5.29 -2.58
C MET A 187 4.06 4.04 -3.42
N GLU A 188 2.82 3.76 -3.75
CA GLU A 188 2.41 2.58 -4.50
C GLU A 188 3.00 2.59 -5.93
N VAL A 189 2.93 3.74 -6.59
CA VAL A 189 3.46 3.94 -7.95
C VAL A 189 4.98 3.79 -7.96
N GLY A 190 5.65 4.44 -7.02
CA GLY A 190 7.10 4.39 -6.88
C GLY A 190 7.61 2.98 -6.64
N MET A 191 7.05 2.29 -5.66
CA MET A 191 7.39 0.90 -5.35
C MET A 191 7.22 -0.01 -6.57
N THR A 192 6.10 0.11 -7.28
CA THR A 192 5.84 -0.71 -8.49
C THR A 192 6.92 -0.51 -9.56
N ILE A 193 7.31 0.75 -9.82
CA ILE A 193 8.35 1.05 -10.81
C ILE A 193 9.71 0.51 -10.38
N ASP A 194 10.09 0.73 -9.12
CA ASP A 194 11.39 0.32 -8.60
C ASP A 194 11.55 -1.20 -8.63
N VAL A 195 10.51 -1.94 -8.25
CA VAL A 195 10.45 -3.41 -8.28
C VAL A 195 10.61 -3.95 -9.70
N LEU A 196 9.84 -3.40 -10.66
CA LEU A 196 9.91 -3.85 -12.06
C LEU A 196 11.27 -3.55 -12.70
N ARG A 197 11.87 -2.38 -12.39
CA ARG A 197 13.20 -2.02 -12.88
C ARG A 197 14.32 -2.90 -12.32
N ALA A 198 14.11 -3.42 -11.13
CA ALA A 198 15.03 -4.39 -10.54
C ALA A 198 14.85 -5.82 -11.08
N GLY A 199 13.94 -6.04 -12.03
CA GLY A 199 13.65 -7.34 -12.62
C GLY A 199 12.93 -8.29 -11.65
N LEU A 200 12.30 -7.76 -10.60
CA LEU A 200 11.51 -8.53 -9.63
C LEU A 200 10.10 -8.76 -10.14
N ARG A 201 9.46 -9.83 -9.65
CA ARG A 201 8.16 -10.29 -10.15
C ARG A 201 7.01 -9.68 -9.37
N ILE A 202 6.06 -9.10 -10.10
CA ILE A 202 4.80 -8.59 -9.55
C ILE A 202 3.65 -9.47 -10.04
N GLU A 203 2.73 -9.79 -9.13
CA GLU A 203 1.47 -10.45 -9.44
C GLU A 203 0.29 -9.61 -8.94
N GLU A 204 -0.71 -9.39 -9.78
CA GLU A 204 -1.96 -8.74 -9.41
C GLU A 204 -3.03 -9.79 -9.13
N ILE A 205 -3.64 -9.72 -7.94
CA ILE A 205 -4.60 -10.73 -7.44
C ILE A 205 -5.94 -10.07 -7.19
N GLU A 206 -7.01 -10.60 -7.78
CA GLU A 206 -8.37 -10.12 -7.56
C GLU A 206 -8.83 -10.49 -6.15
N ILE A 207 -9.30 -9.47 -5.40
CA ILE A 207 -9.75 -9.62 -4.03
C ILE A 207 -11.02 -8.79 -3.82
N ASP A 208 -12.04 -9.40 -3.22
CA ASP A 208 -13.25 -8.69 -2.83
C ASP A 208 -13.03 -7.92 -1.53
N LEU A 209 -12.77 -6.62 -1.64
CA LEU A 209 -12.57 -5.72 -0.51
C LEU A 209 -13.67 -4.65 -0.48
N ARG A 210 -14.11 -4.33 0.73
CA ARG A 210 -15.07 -3.26 0.96
C ARG A 210 -14.35 -2.03 1.48
N HIS A 211 -14.15 -1.05 0.61
CA HIS A 211 -13.65 0.28 0.99
C HIS A 211 -14.80 1.27 1.23
N ARG A 212 -14.48 2.30 2.00
CA ARG A 212 -15.36 3.46 2.14
C ARG A 212 -15.54 4.15 0.79
N ALA A 213 -16.78 4.29 0.32
CA ALA A 213 -17.09 5.08 -0.86
C ALA A 213 -16.68 6.54 -0.61
N THR A 214 -15.75 7.07 -1.42
CA THR A 214 -15.37 8.49 -1.37
C THR A 214 -16.42 9.35 -2.04
N GLY A 215 -16.90 10.38 -1.35
CA GLY A 215 -17.90 11.31 -1.85
C GLY A 215 -17.46 12.19 -3.02
N THR A 216 -18.37 13.00 -3.57
CA THR A 216 -18.15 13.91 -4.72
C THR A 216 -17.99 15.39 -4.33
N ASP A 217 -17.80 15.70 -3.04
CA ASP A 217 -17.73 17.05 -2.50
C ASP A 217 -16.41 17.80 -2.82
N LEU A 218 -16.34 19.09 -2.46
CA LEU A 218 -15.14 19.92 -2.68
C LEU A 218 -13.89 19.38 -1.97
N SER A 219 -14.04 18.75 -0.81
CA SER A 219 -12.94 18.11 -0.09
C SER A 219 -12.34 16.95 -0.89
N SER A 220 -13.18 16.18 -1.56
CA SER A 220 -12.78 15.11 -2.47
C SER A 220 -12.04 15.63 -3.71
N GLN A 221 -12.37 16.82 -4.22
CA GLN A 221 -11.65 17.41 -5.36
C GLN A 221 -10.23 17.85 -4.97
N LEU A 222 -10.08 18.49 -3.80
CA LEU A 222 -8.76 18.88 -3.29
C LEU A 222 -7.90 17.63 -2.99
N HIS A 223 -8.53 16.59 -2.46
CA HIS A 223 -7.87 15.31 -2.22
C HIS A 223 -7.35 14.68 -3.53
N ARG A 224 -8.17 14.67 -4.60
CA ARG A 224 -7.77 14.19 -5.93
C ARG A 224 -6.62 15.00 -6.56
N ALA A 225 -6.63 16.32 -6.39
CA ALA A 225 -5.53 17.17 -6.85
C ALA A 225 -4.21 16.84 -6.14
N LYS A 226 -4.27 16.57 -4.83
CA LYS A 226 -3.12 16.13 -4.04
C LYS A 226 -2.62 14.75 -4.51
N GLN A 227 -3.54 13.81 -4.75
CA GLN A 227 -3.19 12.49 -5.29
C GLN A 227 -2.45 12.60 -6.63
N LEU A 228 -3.02 13.37 -7.59
CA LEU A 228 -2.42 13.56 -8.90
C LEU A 228 -1.02 14.19 -8.81
N ARG A 229 -0.85 15.18 -7.92
CA ARG A 229 0.46 15.80 -7.67
C ARG A 229 1.48 14.80 -7.13
N ASP A 230 1.10 13.98 -6.15
CA ASP A 230 2.01 13.02 -5.50
C ASP A 230 2.40 11.90 -6.48
N VAL A 231 1.45 11.39 -7.26
CA VAL A 231 1.71 10.44 -8.37
C VAL A 231 2.65 11.05 -9.40
N SER A 232 2.36 12.27 -9.85
CA SER A 232 3.20 12.95 -10.85
C SER A 232 4.63 13.18 -10.35
N ARG A 233 4.82 13.50 -9.07
CA ARG A 233 6.14 13.63 -8.45
C ARG A 233 6.89 12.30 -8.41
N ALA A 234 6.22 11.22 -8.03
CA ALA A 234 6.82 9.89 -8.00
C ALA A 234 7.26 9.41 -9.39
N LEU A 235 6.46 9.69 -10.41
CA LEU A 235 6.76 9.41 -11.81
C LEU A 235 7.95 10.26 -12.31
N ALA A 236 7.93 11.57 -12.04
CA ALA A 236 8.98 12.50 -12.46
C ALA A 236 10.34 12.15 -11.81
N ALA A 237 10.33 11.81 -10.52
CA ALA A 237 11.54 11.36 -9.80
C ALA A 237 12.15 10.10 -10.40
N ARG A 238 11.37 9.31 -11.12
CA ARG A 238 11.79 8.07 -11.80
C ARG A 238 12.00 8.24 -13.31
N GLY A 239 12.00 9.50 -13.80
CA GLY A 239 12.37 9.86 -15.17
C GLY A 239 11.18 9.83 -16.17
N ALA A 240 9.94 9.81 -15.71
CA ALA A 240 8.81 10.08 -16.59
C ALA A 240 8.90 11.54 -17.08
N VAL A 241 9.15 11.72 -18.36
CA VAL A 241 9.14 13.04 -18.98
C VAL A 241 7.68 13.45 -19.18
N SER A 242 7.21 14.49 -18.50
CA SER A 242 5.85 14.98 -18.70
C SER A 242 5.61 15.19 -20.21
N GLY A 243 4.43 14.79 -20.71
CA GLY A 243 4.10 14.86 -22.14
C GLY A 243 4.26 16.24 -22.77
N LEU A 244 4.36 17.30 -21.97
CA LEU A 244 4.67 18.66 -22.39
C LEU A 244 6.13 18.78 -22.91
N VAL A 245 7.09 18.07 -22.30
CA VAL A 245 8.51 18.09 -22.72
C VAL A 245 8.73 17.21 -23.93
N LYS A 246 7.96 16.10 -24.08
CA LYS A 246 7.98 15.28 -25.31
C LYS A 246 7.52 16.07 -26.55
N ARG A 247 6.47 16.92 -26.43
CA ARG A 247 6.01 17.76 -27.54
C ARG A 247 7.04 18.79 -28.01
N ILE A 248 7.85 19.30 -27.10
CA ILE A 248 8.94 20.26 -27.44
C ILE A 248 10.11 19.55 -28.14
N ARG A 249 10.38 18.26 -27.80
CA ARG A 249 11.46 17.49 -28.45
C ARG A 249 11.07 16.82 -29.77
N SER A 250 9.78 16.57 -30.01
CA SER A 250 9.28 15.99 -31.27
C SER A 250 8.89 17.04 -32.32
N GLY A 251 9.03 18.32 -32.02
CA GLY A 251 8.76 19.47 -32.90
C GLY A 251 10.01 20.00 -33.63
N ARG A 252 10.92 19.10 -33.98
CA ARG A 252 12.00 19.35 -34.96
C ARG A 252 11.95 18.31 -36.05
#